data_5a9b61f3331e5f4fcfbe125a8819cbbd
#
_entry.id   5a9b61f3331e5f4fcfbe125a8819cbbd
#
_cell.length_a   1.000
_cell.length_b   1.000
_cell.length_c   1.000
_cell.angle_alpha   90.00
_cell.angle_beta   90.00
_cell.angle_gamma   90.00
#
_symmetry.space_group_name_H-M   'P 1'
#
loop_
_entity.id
_entity.type
_entity.pdbx_description
1 polymer ?
#
loop_
_entity_poly.entity_id
_entity_poly.type
_entity_poly.pdbx_seq_one_letter_code
_entity_poly.pdbx_strand_id
1 'polypeptide(L)'
;MDEQLKQIGERLRGLRDVLDIPVSEMAETIGISTDKYEKIEQGELDITISNLMKIAKKYGVSTEELIFAEAPHMKSYYVTRKGQGMSIERTKAYKYQSLVGGFVGHKADVFIVTVEPKPEAHVVYKNSHPGQEFNMVLEGKMELYIAGKTIILEEGDSIYFDSTKPHGMLAVGDKAVKFLAFTVE
;
A
#
# COMPACT_ATOMS: atom_id res chain seq x y z
N MET A 1 -28.80 9.03 2.23
CA MET A 1 -27.63 9.65 1.60
C MET A 1 -26.85 8.50 0.97
N ASP A 2 -26.49 8.61 -0.29
CA ASP A 2 -25.79 7.54 -0.98
C ASP A 2 -24.34 7.44 -0.44
N GLU A 3 -23.98 6.30 0.14
CA GLU A 3 -22.65 6.07 0.74
C GLU A 3 -21.53 6.26 -0.29
N GLN A 4 -21.80 5.96 -1.55
CA GLN A 4 -20.86 6.13 -2.65
C GLN A 4 -20.54 7.60 -2.92
N LEU A 5 -21.56 8.48 -2.93
CA LEU A 5 -21.37 9.92 -3.12
C LEU A 5 -20.53 10.53 -1.99
N LYS A 6 -20.77 10.10 -0.75
CA LYS A 6 -20.00 10.54 0.40
C LYS A 6 -18.53 10.14 0.29
N GLN A 7 -18.25 8.90 -0.09
CA GLN A 7 -16.89 8.41 -0.28
C GLN A 7 -16.14 9.16 -1.40
N ILE A 8 -16.81 9.48 -2.51
CA ILE A 8 -16.22 10.29 -3.58
C ILE A 8 -15.92 11.71 -3.06
N GLY A 9 -16.84 12.31 -2.34
CA GLY A 9 -16.66 13.63 -1.74
C GLY A 9 -15.49 13.69 -0.77
N GLU A 10 -15.35 12.69 0.10
CA GLU A 10 -14.23 12.57 1.04
C GLU A 10 -12.87 12.45 0.31
N ARG A 11 -12.81 11.74 -0.83
CA ARG A 11 -11.59 11.63 -1.64
C ARG A 11 -11.22 12.92 -2.33
N LEU A 12 -12.21 13.64 -2.88
CA LEU A 12 -12.00 14.97 -3.48
C LEU A 12 -11.47 15.94 -2.44
N ARG A 13 -12.02 15.93 -1.24
CA ARG A 13 -11.54 16.71 -0.12
C ARG A 13 -10.12 16.31 0.28
N GLY A 14 -9.85 15.00 0.41
CA GLY A 14 -8.52 14.48 0.72
C GLY A 14 -7.46 14.89 -0.32
N LEU A 15 -7.79 14.83 -1.62
CA LEU A 15 -6.93 15.31 -2.70
C LEU A 15 -6.63 16.80 -2.55
N ARG A 16 -7.66 17.61 -2.30
CA ARG A 16 -7.53 19.04 -2.10
C ARG A 16 -6.64 19.38 -0.90
N ASP A 17 -6.87 18.75 0.22
CA ASP A 17 -6.12 18.96 1.47
C ASP A 17 -4.64 18.56 1.32
N VAL A 18 -4.37 17.44 0.62
CA VAL A 18 -2.98 16.98 0.37
C VAL A 18 -2.21 17.94 -0.53
N LEU A 19 -2.88 18.53 -1.51
CA LEU A 19 -2.26 19.45 -2.47
C LEU A 19 -2.35 20.94 -2.05
N ASP A 20 -2.92 21.21 -0.87
CA ASP A 20 -3.16 22.57 -0.35
C ASP A 20 -3.95 23.47 -1.33
N ILE A 21 -4.97 22.89 -1.97
CA ILE A 21 -5.81 23.55 -2.97
C ILE A 21 -7.03 24.17 -2.30
N PRO A 22 -7.32 25.48 -2.50
CA PRO A 22 -8.53 26.08 -1.97
C PRO A 22 -9.79 25.55 -2.69
N VAL A 23 -10.91 25.48 -1.97
CA VAL A 23 -12.22 25.04 -2.49
C VAL A 23 -12.59 25.81 -3.77
N SER A 24 -12.31 27.10 -3.83
CA SER A 24 -12.60 27.96 -4.98
C SER A 24 -11.87 27.50 -6.26
N GLU A 25 -10.63 27.04 -6.16
CA GLU A 25 -9.86 26.56 -7.31
C GLU A 25 -10.40 25.23 -7.85
N MET A 26 -10.82 24.34 -6.96
CA MET A 26 -11.47 23.09 -7.36
C MET A 26 -12.81 23.35 -8.04
N ALA A 27 -13.61 24.26 -7.50
CA ALA A 27 -14.89 24.66 -8.09
C ALA A 27 -14.68 25.29 -9.49
N GLU A 28 -13.70 26.17 -9.65
CA GLU A 28 -13.33 26.79 -10.93
C GLU A 28 -12.88 25.73 -11.95
N THR A 29 -12.11 24.71 -11.52
CA THR A 29 -11.62 23.64 -12.39
C THR A 29 -12.75 22.91 -13.12
N ILE A 30 -13.89 22.77 -12.48
CA ILE A 30 -15.05 22.09 -13.06
C ILE A 30 -16.18 23.05 -13.48
N GLY A 31 -16.02 24.36 -13.28
CA GLY A 31 -16.93 25.38 -13.73
C GLY A 31 -18.24 25.49 -12.92
N ILE A 32 -18.16 25.29 -11.59
CA ILE A 32 -19.30 25.42 -10.68
C ILE A 32 -19.00 26.43 -9.57
N SER A 33 -20.04 26.81 -8.79
CA SER A 33 -19.83 27.66 -7.61
C SER A 33 -19.19 26.89 -6.46
N THR A 34 -18.48 27.58 -5.58
CA THR A 34 -17.90 27.05 -4.34
C THR A 34 -18.91 26.32 -3.48
N ASP A 35 -20.09 26.89 -3.26
CA ASP A 35 -21.17 26.25 -2.49
C ASP A 35 -21.61 24.90 -3.06
N LYS A 36 -21.65 24.78 -4.40
CA LYS A 36 -21.95 23.49 -5.05
C LYS A 36 -20.82 22.48 -4.88
N TYR A 37 -19.57 22.95 -4.96
CA TYR A 37 -18.43 22.07 -4.79
C TYR A 37 -18.33 21.56 -3.33
N GLU A 38 -18.58 22.42 -2.34
CA GLU A 38 -18.64 22.01 -0.92
C GLU A 38 -19.70 20.93 -0.67
N LYS A 39 -20.88 21.04 -1.30
CA LYS A 39 -21.93 20.02 -1.25
C LYS A 39 -21.50 18.69 -1.88
N ILE A 40 -20.67 18.73 -2.93
CA ILE A 40 -20.06 17.53 -3.51
C ILE A 40 -19.10 16.88 -2.49
N GLU A 41 -18.22 17.66 -1.85
CA GLU A 41 -17.29 17.15 -0.81
C GLU A 41 -18.05 16.56 0.41
N GLN A 42 -19.26 17.07 0.70
CA GLN A 42 -20.13 16.57 1.77
C GLN A 42 -20.97 15.35 1.38
N GLY A 43 -20.91 14.95 0.09
CA GLY A 43 -21.73 13.86 -0.46
C GLY A 43 -23.22 14.20 -0.59
N GLU A 44 -23.55 15.50 -0.57
CA GLU A 44 -24.93 16.00 -0.73
C GLU A 44 -25.31 16.23 -2.18
N LEU A 45 -24.33 16.39 -3.06
CA LEU A 45 -24.49 16.61 -4.49
C LEU A 45 -23.61 15.65 -5.29
N ASP A 46 -24.17 15.07 -6.33
CA ASP A 46 -23.42 14.20 -7.24
C ASP A 46 -22.46 14.98 -8.15
N ILE A 47 -21.34 14.35 -8.51
CA ILE A 47 -20.36 14.87 -9.45
C ILE A 47 -20.36 14.03 -10.73
N THR A 48 -20.42 14.69 -11.88
CA THR A 48 -20.39 13.99 -13.17
C THR A 48 -19.01 13.40 -13.44
N ILE A 49 -18.96 12.27 -14.17
CA ILE A 49 -17.70 11.64 -14.63
C ILE A 49 -16.86 12.64 -15.42
N SER A 50 -17.47 13.51 -16.24
CA SER A 50 -16.74 14.54 -16.99
C SER A 50 -16.04 15.55 -16.07
N ASN A 51 -16.60 15.88 -14.92
CA ASN A 51 -15.99 16.77 -13.94
C ASN A 51 -14.90 16.04 -13.16
N LEU A 52 -15.08 14.78 -12.78
CA LEU A 52 -14.01 13.94 -12.22
C LEU A 52 -12.81 13.84 -13.16
N MET A 53 -13.04 13.63 -14.46
CA MET A 53 -11.96 13.60 -15.47
C MET A 53 -11.21 14.93 -15.58
N LYS A 54 -11.88 16.11 -15.45
CA LYS A 54 -11.20 17.41 -15.44
C LYS A 54 -10.30 17.56 -14.22
N ILE A 55 -10.79 17.19 -13.04
CA ILE A 55 -10.01 17.19 -11.80
C ILE A 55 -8.82 16.23 -11.93
N ALA A 56 -9.06 14.99 -12.31
CA ALA A 56 -8.05 13.97 -12.49
C ALA A 56 -6.92 14.44 -13.42
N LYS A 57 -7.28 15.01 -14.58
CA LYS A 57 -6.32 15.54 -15.55
C LYS A 57 -5.51 16.73 -15.02
N LYS A 58 -6.16 17.67 -14.32
CA LYS A 58 -5.49 18.88 -13.81
C LYS A 58 -4.49 18.53 -12.71
N TYR A 59 -4.86 17.64 -11.82
CA TYR A 59 -4.06 17.35 -10.63
C TYR A 59 -3.24 16.04 -10.72
N GLY A 60 -3.27 15.37 -11.88
CA GLY A 60 -2.41 14.23 -12.17
C GLY A 60 -2.75 12.94 -11.40
N VAL A 61 -4.02 12.75 -11.06
CA VAL A 61 -4.58 11.53 -10.47
C VAL A 61 -5.44 10.79 -11.50
N SER A 62 -5.78 9.51 -11.28
CA SER A 62 -6.70 8.80 -12.15
C SER A 62 -8.16 9.02 -11.76
N THR A 63 -9.07 8.90 -12.72
CA THR A 63 -10.52 8.99 -12.45
C THR A 63 -10.99 7.82 -11.59
N GLU A 64 -10.39 6.64 -11.78
CA GLU A 64 -10.66 5.43 -11.01
C GLU A 64 -10.32 5.61 -9.53
N GLU A 65 -9.23 6.31 -9.22
CA GLU A 65 -8.84 6.64 -7.85
C GLU A 65 -9.88 7.51 -7.15
N LEU A 66 -10.45 8.47 -7.88
CA LEU A 66 -11.50 9.33 -7.35
C LEU A 66 -12.81 8.57 -7.13
N ILE A 67 -13.10 7.53 -7.93
CA ILE A 67 -14.36 6.77 -7.87
C ILE A 67 -14.26 5.57 -6.91
N PHE A 68 -13.17 4.80 -6.94
CA PHE A 68 -13.10 3.45 -6.34
C PHE A 68 -12.21 3.29 -5.12
N ALA A 69 -11.75 4.37 -4.47
CA ALA A 69 -10.97 4.28 -3.23
C ALA A 69 -9.57 3.63 -3.35
N GLU A 70 -8.98 3.56 -4.51
CA GLU A 70 -7.55 3.35 -4.58
C GLU A 70 -6.86 4.63 -4.06
N ALA A 71 -5.87 4.48 -3.16
CA ALA A 71 -5.15 5.62 -2.61
C ALA A 71 -4.56 6.47 -3.74
N PRO A 72 -4.60 7.82 -3.67
CA PRO A 72 -4.07 8.67 -4.72
C PRO A 72 -2.64 8.29 -5.04
N HIS A 73 -2.38 7.89 -6.29
CA HIS A 73 -1.06 7.49 -6.73
C HIS A 73 -0.17 8.71 -6.87
N MET A 74 0.79 8.84 -5.98
CA MET A 74 1.77 9.93 -5.97
C MET A 74 2.92 9.59 -6.92
N LYS A 75 3.38 10.57 -7.71
CA LYS A 75 4.50 10.39 -8.65
C LYS A 75 5.85 10.85 -8.10
N SER A 76 5.84 11.71 -7.08
CA SER A 76 7.06 12.31 -6.52
C SER A 76 7.43 11.74 -5.16
N TYR A 77 6.44 11.48 -4.32
CA TYR A 77 6.61 10.85 -3.01
C TYR A 77 5.32 10.16 -2.61
N TYR A 78 5.42 9.19 -1.70
CA TYR A 78 4.27 8.54 -1.08
C TYR A 78 4.59 8.28 0.39
N VAL A 79 3.65 8.60 1.29
CA VAL A 79 3.83 8.44 2.73
C VAL A 79 2.84 7.41 3.25
N THR A 80 3.36 6.29 3.71
CA THR A 80 2.57 5.31 4.46
C THR A 80 2.78 5.54 5.95
N ARG A 81 1.73 5.90 6.67
CA ARG A 81 1.78 6.04 8.12
C ARG A 81 1.82 4.68 8.80
N LYS A 82 2.39 4.62 10.01
CA LYS A 82 2.51 3.37 10.80
C LYS A 82 1.17 2.64 10.86
N GLY A 83 1.14 1.38 10.44
CA GLY A 83 -0.04 0.53 10.44
C GLY A 83 -1.07 0.80 9.34
N GLN A 84 -0.82 1.75 8.44
CA GLN A 84 -1.72 2.12 7.34
C GLN A 84 -1.27 1.55 5.98
N GLY A 85 -0.35 0.60 5.97
CA GLY A 85 0.05 -0.09 4.75
C GLY A 85 -1.13 -0.86 4.13
N MET A 86 -1.23 -0.81 2.80
CA MET A 86 -2.27 -1.53 2.06
C MET A 86 -2.10 -3.04 2.27
N SER A 87 -3.14 -3.71 2.79
CA SER A 87 -3.13 -5.16 2.98
C SER A 87 -3.17 -5.87 1.62
N ILE A 88 -2.22 -6.77 1.37
CA ILE A 88 -2.13 -7.55 0.14
C ILE A 88 -2.09 -9.03 0.51
N GLU A 89 -2.97 -9.81 -0.09
CA GLU A 89 -2.98 -11.27 0.06
C GLU A 89 -2.14 -11.89 -1.08
N ARG A 90 -0.85 -12.13 -0.83
CA ARG A 90 0.03 -12.88 -1.76
C ARG A 90 0.03 -14.37 -1.48
N THR A 91 0.01 -14.74 -0.20
CA THR A 91 -0.02 -16.15 0.25
C THR A 91 -0.84 -16.28 1.53
N LYS A 92 -1.41 -17.46 1.77
CA LYS A 92 -2.11 -17.75 3.04
C LYS A 92 -1.16 -17.89 4.24
N ALA A 93 0.15 -17.97 3.99
CA ALA A 93 1.16 -18.19 5.04
C ALA A 93 1.60 -16.89 5.70
N TYR A 94 1.54 -15.75 4.98
CA TYR A 94 2.08 -14.47 5.42
C TYR A 94 1.07 -13.36 5.23
N LYS A 95 1.08 -12.38 6.15
CA LYS A 95 0.31 -11.13 6.01
C LYS A 95 1.24 -10.05 5.46
N TYR A 96 0.87 -9.46 4.36
CA TYR A 96 1.65 -8.40 3.71
C TYR A 96 0.94 -7.05 3.84
N GLN A 97 1.71 -6.01 4.15
CA GLN A 97 1.28 -4.62 4.08
C GLN A 97 2.22 -3.87 3.13
N SER A 98 1.73 -3.46 1.96
CA SER A 98 2.51 -2.65 1.03
C SER A 98 2.71 -1.24 1.58
N LEU A 99 3.95 -0.77 1.53
CA LEU A 99 4.32 0.59 1.91
C LEU A 99 4.42 1.54 0.72
N VAL A 100 4.34 1.01 -0.51
CA VAL A 100 4.52 1.77 -1.75
C VAL A 100 3.35 1.66 -2.71
N GLY A 101 2.27 0.97 -2.31
CA GLY A 101 1.14 0.66 -3.20
C GLY A 101 0.47 1.88 -3.85
N GLY A 102 0.57 3.06 -3.24
CA GLY A 102 0.06 4.30 -3.81
C GLY A 102 1.08 5.12 -4.60
N PHE A 103 2.29 4.61 -4.87
CA PHE A 103 3.28 5.31 -5.71
C PHE A 103 3.26 4.80 -7.13
N VAL A 104 3.00 5.69 -8.11
CA VAL A 104 2.92 5.33 -9.53
C VAL A 104 4.29 4.99 -10.09
N GLY A 105 4.40 3.81 -10.69
CA GLY A 105 5.61 3.38 -11.37
C GLY A 105 6.77 3.10 -10.41
N HIS A 106 6.47 2.66 -9.17
CA HIS A 106 7.49 2.16 -8.26
C HIS A 106 8.24 0.99 -8.94
N LYS A 107 9.55 0.99 -8.80
CA LYS A 107 10.44 -0.02 -9.38
C LYS A 107 10.82 -1.11 -8.38
N ALA A 108 10.42 -0.93 -7.15
CA ALA A 108 10.65 -1.86 -6.08
C ALA A 108 9.40 -1.98 -5.21
N ASP A 109 9.08 -3.16 -4.78
CA ASP A 109 8.04 -3.39 -3.78
C ASP A 109 8.63 -3.34 -2.37
N VAL A 110 7.94 -2.67 -1.46
CA VAL A 110 8.32 -2.58 -0.05
C VAL A 110 7.15 -3.00 0.82
N PHE A 111 7.38 -3.99 1.68
CA PHE A 111 6.34 -4.56 2.54
C PHE A 111 6.77 -4.62 4.00
N ILE A 112 5.80 -4.49 4.90
CA ILE A 112 5.88 -5.13 6.22
C ILE A 112 5.24 -6.51 6.09
N VAL A 113 6.00 -7.54 6.38
CA VAL A 113 5.54 -8.92 6.37
C VAL A 113 5.43 -9.42 7.80
N THR A 114 4.29 -10.04 8.12
CA THR A 114 4.07 -10.69 9.41
C THR A 114 3.87 -12.19 9.18
N VAL A 115 4.65 -12.98 9.91
CA VAL A 115 4.53 -14.45 9.94
C VAL A 115 4.09 -14.86 11.33
N GLU A 116 2.92 -15.48 11.43
CA GLU A 116 2.41 -15.99 12.69
C GLU A 116 3.12 -17.30 13.08
N PRO A 117 3.37 -17.53 14.36
CA PRO A 117 3.93 -18.81 14.82
C PRO A 117 2.95 -19.95 14.53
N LYS A 118 3.48 -21.06 14.06
CA LYS A 118 2.71 -22.31 13.82
C LYS A 118 3.28 -23.42 14.68
N PRO A 119 2.67 -23.77 15.82
CA PRO A 119 3.21 -24.74 16.76
C PRO A 119 3.37 -26.16 16.20
N GLU A 120 2.59 -26.54 15.16
CA GLU A 120 2.51 -27.93 14.68
C GLU A 120 3.10 -28.17 13.29
N ALA A 121 3.58 -27.13 12.59
CA ALA A 121 4.04 -27.29 11.22
C ALA A 121 5.44 -26.69 10.99
N HIS A 122 6.47 -27.51 11.04
CA HIS A 122 7.79 -27.21 10.47
C HIS A 122 7.79 -27.20 8.93
N VAL A 123 6.64 -26.96 8.29
CA VAL A 123 6.54 -26.92 6.84
C VAL A 123 6.76 -25.46 6.40
N VAL A 124 7.97 -25.20 5.91
CA VAL A 124 8.29 -23.92 5.27
C VAL A 124 7.54 -23.85 3.94
N TYR A 125 6.65 -22.87 3.81
CA TYR A 125 6.10 -22.51 2.49
C TYR A 125 7.21 -21.89 1.65
N LYS A 126 7.65 -22.61 0.61
CA LYS A 126 8.71 -22.13 -0.28
C LYS A 126 8.12 -21.39 -1.46
N ASN A 127 8.66 -20.23 -1.72
CA ASN A 127 8.36 -19.38 -2.88
C ASN A 127 9.64 -19.09 -3.66
N SER A 128 9.49 -18.64 -4.88
CA SER A 128 10.54 -18.03 -5.68
C SER A 128 9.93 -17.03 -6.64
N HIS A 129 10.63 -15.95 -6.91
CA HIS A 129 10.21 -14.92 -7.86
C HIS A 129 11.42 -14.26 -8.53
N PRO A 130 11.26 -13.59 -9.69
CA PRO A 130 12.33 -12.86 -10.32
C PRO A 130 12.93 -11.78 -9.41
N GLY A 131 14.18 -11.42 -9.70
CA GLY A 131 14.85 -10.30 -9.07
C GLY A 131 15.62 -10.66 -7.80
N GLN A 132 15.70 -9.70 -6.90
CA GLN A 132 16.45 -9.77 -5.65
C GLN A 132 15.57 -9.29 -4.49
N GLU A 133 15.86 -9.80 -3.29
CA GLU A 133 15.13 -9.47 -2.08
C GLU A 133 16.07 -9.11 -0.94
N PHE A 134 15.70 -8.05 -0.20
CA PHE A 134 16.31 -7.65 1.06
C PHE A 134 15.28 -7.80 2.16
N ASN A 135 15.67 -8.45 3.26
CA ASN A 135 14.83 -8.56 4.45
C ASN A 135 15.59 -8.04 5.68
N MET A 136 14.87 -7.33 6.55
CA MET A 136 15.37 -6.88 7.86
C MET A 136 14.35 -7.20 8.94
N VAL A 137 14.74 -7.93 9.95
CA VAL A 137 13.86 -8.27 11.07
C VAL A 137 13.59 -7.04 11.93
N LEU A 138 12.33 -6.70 12.13
CA LEU A 138 11.88 -5.55 12.92
C LEU A 138 11.41 -5.95 14.31
N GLU A 139 10.80 -7.13 14.43
CA GLU A 139 10.28 -7.66 15.69
C GLU A 139 10.35 -9.19 15.66
N GLY A 140 10.79 -9.81 16.73
CA GLY A 140 10.80 -11.26 16.89
C GLY A 140 12.03 -11.94 16.29
N LYS A 141 11.88 -13.24 15.96
CA LYS A 141 12.97 -14.08 15.46
C LYS A 141 12.48 -14.88 14.26
N MET A 142 13.25 -14.85 13.19
CA MET A 142 12.91 -15.46 11.89
C MET A 142 13.86 -16.61 11.59
N GLU A 143 13.27 -17.75 11.20
CA GLU A 143 13.99 -18.80 10.50
C GLU A 143 13.77 -18.59 8.99
N LEU A 144 14.84 -18.31 8.27
CA LEU A 144 14.84 -18.20 6.82
C LEU A 144 15.44 -19.48 6.20
N TYR A 145 14.66 -20.13 5.37
CA TYR A 145 15.14 -21.17 4.46
C TYR A 145 15.49 -20.52 3.12
N ILE A 146 16.68 -20.71 2.61
CA ILE A 146 17.15 -20.20 1.31
C ILE A 146 18.19 -21.14 0.70
N ALA A 147 17.98 -21.55 -0.57
CA ALA A 147 18.93 -22.35 -1.35
C ALA A 147 19.45 -23.61 -0.59
N GLY A 148 18.57 -24.29 0.13
CA GLY A 148 18.92 -25.50 0.90
C GLY A 148 19.57 -25.24 2.27
N LYS A 149 19.69 -24.00 2.69
CA LYS A 149 20.21 -23.62 4.01
C LYS A 149 19.12 -23.03 4.89
N THR A 150 19.28 -23.20 6.19
CA THR A 150 18.46 -22.54 7.20
C THR A 150 19.30 -21.54 7.96
N ILE A 151 18.82 -20.31 8.06
CA ILE A 151 19.50 -19.20 8.72
C ILE A 151 18.54 -18.61 9.76
N ILE A 152 19.02 -18.41 10.98
CA ILE A 152 18.27 -17.72 12.02
C ILE A 152 18.66 -16.25 12.01
N LEU A 153 17.65 -15.38 11.97
CA LEU A 153 17.79 -13.93 12.03
C LEU A 153 17.02 -13.38 13.22
N GLU A 154 17.66 -12.52 13.97
CA GLU A 154 17.09 -11.84 15.14
C GLU A 154 16.79 -10.36 14.83
N GLU A 155 16.08 -9.68 15.72
CA GLU A 155 15.74 -8.27 15.57
C GLU A 155 16.99 -7.41 15.26
N GLY A 156 16.91 -6.63 14.17
CA GLY A 156 18.02 -5.84 13.62
C GLY A 156 18.86 -6.55 12.58
N ASP A 157 18.79 -7.88 12.48
CA ASP A 157 19.53 -8.62 11.44
C ASP A 157 18.90 -8.39 10.07
N SER A 158 19.73 -8.42 9.03
CA SER A 158 19.31 -8.29 7.64
C SER A 158 19.98 -9.30 6.73
N ILE A 159 19.32 -9.60 5.63
CA ILE A 159 19.84 -10.46 4.57
C ILE A 159 19.45 -9.92 3.20
N TYR A 160 20.35 -10.09 2.22
CA TYR A 160 20.13 -9.79 0.82
C TYR A 160 20.39 -11.04 0.00
N PHE A 161 19.46 -11.41 -0.91
CA PHE A 161 19.57 -12.66 -1.65
C PHE A 161 18.93 -12.61 -3.05
N ASP A 162 19.31 -13.58 -3.88
CA ASP A 162 18.70 -13.87 -5.17
C ASP A 162 17.36 -14.59 -4.93
N SER A 163 16.25 -13.88 -5.16
CA SER A 163 14.88 -14.37 -4.94
C SER A 163 14.41 -15.42 -5.96
N THR A 164 15.19 -15.70 -7.00
CA THR A 164 14.94 -16.83 -7.90
C THR A 164 15.19 -18.17 -7.22
N LYS A 165 15.96 -18.18 -6.13
CA LYS A 165 16.18 -19.38 -5.31
C LYS A 165 14.98 -19.65 -4.41
N PRO A 166 14.56 -20.92 -4.27
CA PRO A 166 13.50 -21.29 -3.34
C PRO A 166 13.81 -20.81 -1.92
N HIS A 167 12.93 -20.01 -1.37
CA HIS A 167 13.05 -19.41 -0.03
C HIS A 167 11.72 -19.42 0.71
N GLY A 168 11.77 -19.29 2.03
CA GLY A 168 10.58 -19.19 2.87
C GLY A 168 10.97 -18.88 4.31
N MET A 169 10.02 -18.32 5.07
CA MET A 169 10.24 -17.83 6.41
C MET A 169 9.28 -18.48 7.41
N LEU A 170 9.76 -18.68 8.63
CA LEU A 170 8.97 -19.10 9.78
C LEU A 170 9.26 -18.20 10.97
N ALA A 171 8.25 -17.97 11.80
CA ALA A 171 8.47 -17.38 13.11
C ALA A 171 9.06 -18.42 14.05
N VAL A 172 10.08 -18.06 14.82
CA VAL A 172 10.71 -18.93 15.83
C VAL A 172 10.18 -18.55 17.21
N GLY A 173 9.70 -19.57 17.93
CA GLY A 173 9.09 -19.40 19.25
C GLY A 173 7.58 -19.22 19.19
N ASP A 174 7.04 -18.52 20.18
CA ASP A 174 5.59 -18.34 20.42
C ASP A 174 5.03 -17.01 19.92
N LYS A 175 5.89 -16.15 19.38
CA LYS A 175 5.52 -14.82 18.89
C LYS A 175 5.66 -14.71 17.37
N ALA A 176 4.81 -13.88 16.77
CA ALA A 176 4.93 -13.53 15.37
C ALA A 176 6.27 -12.80 15.10
N VAL A 177 6.85 -13.03 13.93
CA VAL A 177 7.95 -12.23 13.42
C VAL A 177 7.41 -11.19 12.44
N LYS A 178 7.93 -9.95 12.54
CA LYS A 178 7.72 -8.90 11.55
C LYS A 178 9.04 -8.51 10.93
N PHE A 179 9.07 -8.38 9.63
CA PHE A 179 10.25 -7.93 8.91
C PHE A 179 9.89 -6.98 7.77
N LEU A 180 10.81 -6.09 7.44
CA LEU A 180 10.77 -5.29 6.23
C LEU A 180 11.25 -6.18 5.08
N ALA A 181 10.46 -6.31 4.04
CA ALA A 181 10.84 -6.94 2.78
C ALA A 181 10.89 -5.88 1.67
N PHE A 182 11.99 -5.87 0.92
CA PHE A 182 12.19 -5.02 -0.24
C PHE A 182 12.55 -5.92 -1.42
N THR A 183 11.74 -5.89 -2.48
CA THR A 183 11.98 -6.67 -3.70
C THR A 183 12.17 -5.75 -4.90
N VAL A 184 13.09 -6.11 -5.78
CA VAL A 184 13.39 -5.39 -7.02
C VAL A 184 13.64 -6.39 -8.14
N GLU A 185 13.04 -6.12 -9.29
CA GLU A 185 13.27 -6.88 -10.53
C GLU A 185 14.32 -6.19 -11.43
#